data_6b0dc98c1e73ec05c24d2e76d190a141
#
_entry.id   6b0dc98c1e73ec05c24d2e76d190a141
#
_cell.length_a   1.000
_cell.length_b   1.000
_cell.length_c   1.000
_cell.angle_alpha   90.00
_cell.angle_beta   90.00
_cell.angle_gamma   90.00
#
_symmetry.space_group_name_H-M   'P 1'
#
loop_
_entity.id
_entity.type
_entity.pdbx_description
1 polymer ?
#
loop_
_entity_poly.entity_id
_entity_poly.type
_entity_poly.pdbx_seq_one_letter_code
_entity_poly.pdbx_strand_id
1 'polypeptide(L)'
;MELPSVGGKLKNVKKPALLSFYSECDKKDYPVTLMITTYLNGNLAILLQTKDKGGPDNYATITVNFPDELLPPDQAYLDTNNVPEIEQFIKDNKLGKPKHRHHISGFCAYPLYEFDLPRCLEYGVLAEPK
;
A
#
# COMPACT_ATOMS: atom_id res chain seq x y z
N MET A 1 5.07 15.30 4.40
CA MET A 1 5.74 14.46 5.39
C MET A 1 7.03 13.90 4.84
N GLU A 2 8.05 13.97 5.63
CA GLU A 2 9.32 13.40 5.22
C GLU A 2 9.34 11.94 5.65
N LEU A 3 9.59 11.04 4.72
CA LEU A 3 9.72 9.64 5.06
C LEU A 3 10.98 9.44 5.89
N PRO A 4 11.00 8.42 6.76
CA PRO A 4 12.19 8.15 7.54
C PRO A 4 13.40 8.03 6.63
N SER A 5 14.52 8.53 7.10
CA SER A 5 15.74 8.42 6.35
C SER A 5 16.05 6.98 6.07
N VAL A 6 16.24 6.68 4.80
CA VAL A 6 16.42 5.29 4.43
C VAL A 6 17.86 4.93 4.20
N GLY A 7 18.68 5.92 3.92
CA GLY A 7 20.04 5.62 3.51
C GLY A 7 20.81 4.81 4.52
N GLY A 8 21.07 5.38 5.66
CA GLY A 8 21.88 4.71 6.64
C GLY A 8 21.15 3.65 7.42
N LYS A 9 19.86 3.83 7.57
CA LYS A 9 19.12 3.01 8.52
C LYS A 9 18.57 1.72 7.95
N LEU A 10 18.16 1.74 6.70
CA LEU A 10 17.56 0.54 6.12
C LEU A 10 18.52 -0.64 6.07
N LYS A 11 19.80 -0.38 5.94
CA LYS A 11 20.75 -1.48 5.93
C LYS A 11 20.77 -2.26 7.22
N ASN A 12 20.34 -1.65 8.30
CA ASN A 12 20.36 -2.28 9.61
C ASN A 12 19.01 -2.65 10.11
N VAL A 13 18.00 -2.48 9.25
CA VAL A 13 16.64 -2.74 9.63
C VAL A 13 16.38 -4.23 9.56
N LYS A 14 15.62 -4.72 10.49
CA LYS A 14 15.19 -6.11 10.49
C LYS A 14 14.34 -6.38 9.26
N LYS A 15 14.28 -7.63 8.87
CA LYS A 15 13.31 -8.06 7.90
C LYS A 15 11.94 -7.59 8.33
N PRO A 16 11.11 -7.09 7.41
CA PRO A 16 9.75 -6.69 7.77
C PRO A 16 8.95 -7.86 8.30
N ALA A 17 8.09 -7.58 9.26
CA ALA A 17 7.14 -8.57 9.73
C ALA A 17 6.12 -8.85 8.64
N LEU A 18 5.50 -10.02 8.70
CA LEU A 18 4.51 -10.41 7.70
C LEU A 18 3.11 -10.05 8.17
N LEU A 19 2.28 -9.66 7.21
CA LEU A 19 0.85 -9.52 7.41
C LEU A 19 0.16 -10.65 6.68
N SER A 20 -1.06 -10.97 7.09
CA SER A 20 -1.87 -11.96 6.40
C SER A 20 -2.92 -11.27 5.56
N PHE A 21 -2.91 -11.52 4.26
CA PHE A 21 -3.88 -10.94 3.35
C PHE A 21 -4.77 -12.05 2.81
N TYR A 22 -6.09 -11.95 3.06
CA TYR A 22 -7.04 -12.93 2.57
C TYR A 22 -7.48 -12.56 1.16
N SER A 23 -7.28 -13.49 0.23
CA SER A 23 -7.71 -13.31 -1.16
C SER A 23 -9.07 -13.96 -1.36
N GLU A 24 -10.06 -13.14 -1.69
CA GLU A 24 -11.41 -13.67 -2.00
C GLU A 24 -11.37 -14.53 -3.25
N CYS A 25 -10.55 -14.16 -4.20
CA CYS A 25 -10.46 -14.89 -5.45
C CYS A 25 -9.92 -16.30 -5.24
N ASP A 26 -8.87 -16.42 -4.46
CA ASP A 26 -8.24 -17.72 -4.19
C ASP A 26 -8.79 -18.42 -2.97
N LYS A 27 -9.56 -17.72 -2.16
CA LYS A 27 -10.09 -18.20 -0.88
C LYS A 27 -8.97 -18.71 0.02
N LYS A 28 -7.93 -17.89 0.13
CA LYS A 28 -6.71 -18.27 0.81
C LYS A 28 -6.04 -17.07 1.41
N ASP A 29 -5.36 -17.25 2.55
CA ASP A 29 -4.55 -16.23 3.15
C ASP A 29 -3.14 -16.29 2.58
N TYR A 30 -2.57 -15.13 2.29
CA TYR A 30 -1.19 -15.03 1.82
C TYR A 30 -0.38 -14.22 2.82
N PRO A 31 0.82 -14.68 3.18
CA PRO A 31 1.72 -13.83 3.95
C PRO A 31 2.28 -12.75 3.02
N VAL A 32 2.12 -11.51 3.40
CA VAL A 32 2.52 -10.39 2.54
C VAL A 32 3.36 -9.38 3.31
N THR A 33 4.19 -8.68 2.56
CA THR A 33 4.84 -7.46 3.04
C THR A 33 4.43 -6.31 2.13
N LEU A 34 4.75 -5.10 2.58
CA LEU A 34 4.41 -3.91 1.81
C LEU A 34 5.65 -3.37 1.12
N MET A 35 5.49 -2.90 -0.10
CA MET A 35 6.50 -2.07 -0.74
C MET A 35 5.93 -0.67 -0.85
N ILE A 36 6.61 0.30 -0.26
CA ILE A 36 6.14 1.67 -0.19
C ILE A 36 7.03 2.52 -1.08
N THR A 37 6.43 3.19 -2.04
CA THR A 37 7.15 4.02 -3.01
C THR A 37 6.26 5.19 -3.41
N THR A 38 6.60 5.85 -4.50
CA THR A 38 5.77 6.94 -5.03
C THR A 38 5.58 6.76 -6.53
N TYR A 39 4.48 7.34 -7.02
CA TYR A 39 4.28 7.50 -8.45
C TYR A 39 5.11 8.66 -8.96
N LEU A 40 5.15 8.84 -10.27
CA LEU A 40 5.96 9.91 -10.87
C LEU A 40 5.59 11.30 -10.38
N ASN A 41 4.32 11.53 -10.06
CA ASN A 41 3.89 12.83 -9.56
C ASN A 41 4.12 12.99 -8.05
N GLY A 42 4.73 12.01 -7.40
CA GLY A 42 5.04 12.08 -5.97
C GLY A 42 3.97 11.51 -5.05
N ASN A 43 2.81 11.13 -5.58
CA ASN A 43 1.78 10.53 -4.74
C ASN A 43 2.21 9.16 -4.25
N LEU A 44 1.73 8.80 -3.07
CA LEU A 44 2.08 7.53 -2.42
C LEU A 44 1.61 6.33 -3.23
N ALA A 45 2.48 5.33 -3.34
CA ALA A 45 2.17 4.06 -3.97
C ALA A 45 2.52 2.92 -3.01
N ILE A 46 1.60 1.99 -2.83
CA ILE A 46 1.82 0.83 -1.96
C ILE A 46 1.47 -0.44 -2.71
N LEU A 47 2.37 -1.39 -2.66
CA LEU A 47 2.18 -2.70 -3.29
C LEU A 47 2.25 -3.78 -2.22
N LEU A 48 1.49 -4.84 -2.41
CA LEU A 48 1.62 -6.06 -1.61
C LEU A 48 2.59 -6.98 -2.32
N GLN A 49 3.46 -7.61 -1.55
CA GLN A 49 4.41 -8.58 -2.07
C GLN A 49 4.27 -9.88 -1.31
N THR A 50 4.34 -10.99 -2.03
CA THR A 50 4.36 -12.30 -1.42
C THR A 50 5.20 -13.24 -2.25
N LYS A 51 5.89 -14.15 -1.59
CA LYS A 51 6.67 -15.18 -2.27
C LYS A 51 5.83 -16.41 -2.58
N ASP A 52 4.63 -16.47 -2.03
CA ASP A 52 3.79 -17.65 -2.18
C ASP A 52 3.11 -17.77 -3.54
N LYS A 53 3.27 -16.76 -4.39
CA LYS A 53 2.71 -16.80 -5.74
C LYS A 53 3.75 -17.19 -6.78
N GLY A 54 4.85 -17.78 -6.35
CA GLY A 54 5.82 -18.38 -7.27
C GLY A 54 6.90 -17.46 -7.80
N GLY A 55 7.12 -16.40 -7.17
CA GLY A 55 8.18 -15.51 -7.60
C GLY A 55 8.32 -14.36 -6.66
N PRO A 56 9.30 -13.50 -6.89
CA PRO A 56 9.50 -12.40 -6.00
C PRO A 56 8.46 -11.42 -6.26
N ASP A 57 7.49 -11.28 -5.45
CA ASP A 57 7.04 -10.62 -6.07
C ASP A 57 5.86 -9.89 -5.79
N ASN A 58 5.62 -8.91 -6.58
CA ASN A 58 4.47 -8.04 -6.49
C ASN A 58 3.22 -8.88 -6.66
N TYR A 59 2.41 -8.91 -5.62
CA TYR A 59 1.15 -9.59 -5.68
C TYR A 59 0.07 -8.65 -6.21
N ALA A 60 0.03 -7.43 -5.69
CA ALA A 60 -0.98 -6.47 -6.11
C ALA A 60 -0.54 -5.06 -5.76
N THR A 61 -0.89 -4.11 -6.61
CA THR A 61 -0.79 -2.69 -6.28
C THR A 61 -2.11 -2.29 -5.65
N ILE A 62 -2.07 -1.82 -4.42
CA ILE A 62 -3.30 -1.54 -3.68
C ILE A 62 -3.76 -0.09 -3.77
N THR A 63 -2.93 0.77 -4.33
CA THR A 63 -3.27 2.18 -4.54
C THR A 63 -3.55 2.44 -6.00
N VAL A 64 -4.22 3.55 -6.28
CA VAL A 64 -4.45 4.00 -7.65
C VAL A 64 -4.09 5.48 -7.69
N ASN A 65 -3.45 5.90 -8.78
CA ASN A 65 -2.99 7.27 -8.94
C ASN A 65 -3.82 8.03 -9.96
N PHE A 66 -4.17 9.26 -9.61
CA PHE A 66 -4.78 10.20 -10.54
C PHE A 66 -3.77 11.32 -10.73
N PRO A 67 -3.07 11.34 -11.89
CA PRO A 67 -1.88 12.17 -12.04
C PRO A 67 -2.09 13.66 -11.82
N ASP A 68 -3.30 14.15 -12.06
CA ASP A 68 -3.61 15.56 -11.90
C ASP A 68 -4.00 15.94 -10.48
N GLU A 69 -4.08 14.98 -9.60
CA GLU A 69 -4.48 15.24 -8.21
C GLU A 69 -3.30 14.97 -7.29
N LEU A 70 -2.72 16.04 -6.75
CA LEU A 70 -1.62 15.90 -5.79
C LEU A 70 -2.18 15.72 -4.40
N LEU A 71 -1.68 14.72 -3.69
CA LEU A 71 -2.15 14.36 -2.36
C LEU A 71 -1.02 14.59 -1.34
N PRO A 72 -1.39 14.74 -0.06
CA PRO A 72 -0.36 14.71 0.99
C PRO A 72 0.44 13.40 0.92
N PRO A 73 1.69 13.41 1.39
CA PRO A 73 2.59 12.25 1.23
C PRO A 73 2.12 10.95 1.85
N ASP A 74 1.20 11.02 2.80
CA ASP A 74 0.71 9.83 3.49
C ASP A 74 -0.70 9.43 3.06
N GLN A 75 -1.21 10.01 1.99
CA GLN A 75 -2.56 9.72 1.52
C GLN A 75 -2.56 9.14 0.12
N ALA A 76 -3.47 8.22 -0.12
CA ALA A 76 -3.63 7.61 -1.44
C ALA A 76 -5.04 7.04 -1.57
N TYR A 77 -5.51 6.96 -2.81
CA TYR A 77 -6.76 6.27 -3.11
C TYR A 77 -6.49 4.77 -3.19
N LEU A 78 -7.42 3.98 -2.66
CA LEU A 78 -7.29 2.52 -2.70
C LEU A 78 -7.98 1.94 -3.93
N ASP A 79 -7.36 0.94 -4.52
CA ASP A 79 -7.88 0.28 -5.72
C ASP A 79 -8.86 -0.81 -5.34
N THR A 80 -10.04 -0.40 -4.86
CA THR A 80 -11.07 -1.33 -4.46
C THR A 80 -11.70 -2.06 -5.64
N ASN A 81 -11.46 -1.57 -6.85
CA ASN A 81 -11.98 -2.23 -8.04
C ASN A 81 -11.22 -3.52 -8.33
N ASN A 82 -9.90 -3.49 -8.25
CA ASN A 82 -9.07 -4.67 -8.51
C ASN A 82 -8.75 -5.46 -7.25
N VAL A 83 -8.80 -4.81 -6.09
CA VAL A 83 -8.50 -5.45 -4.81
C VAL A 83 -9.66 -5.14 -3.86
N PRO A 84 -10.82 -5.79 -4.05
CA PRO A 84 -12.02 -5.43 -3.27
C PRO A 84 -11.89 -5.63 -1.77
N GLU A 85 -10.99 -6.50 -1.32
CA GLU A 85 -10.80 -6.75 0.12
C GLU A 85 -9.82 -5.79 0.77
N ILE A 86 -9.33 -4.78 0.02
CA ILE A 86 -8.22 -3.97 0.55
C ILE A 86 -8.63 -3.07 1.70
N GLU A 87 -9.84 -2.52 1.70
CA GLU A 87 -10.25 -1.66 2.80
C GLU A 87 -10.27 -2.42 4.11
N GLN A 88 -10.80 -3.64 4.09
CA GLN A 88 -10.87 -4.45 5.30
C GLN A 88 -9.46 -4.80 5.79
N PHE A 89 -8.57 -5.13 4.86
CA PHE A 89 -7.18 -5.43 5.19
C PHE A 89 -6.50 -4.25 5.87
N ILE A 90 -6.68 -3.05 5.33
CA ILE A 90 -6.08 -1.84 5.90
C ILE A 90 -6.62 -1.56 7.30
N LYS A 91 -7.94 -1.71 7.46
CA LYS A 91 -8.58 -1.46 8.76
C LYS A 91 -8.18 -2.50 9.80
N ASP A 92 -8.21 -3.77 9.42
CA ASP A 92 -7.89 -4.86 10.34
C ASP A 92 -6.47 -4.76 10.87
N ASN A 93 -5.57 -4.29 10.05
CA ASN A 93 -4.15 -4.19 10.42
C ASN A 93 -3.77 -2.79 10.90
N LYS A 94 -4.72 -1.89 10.94
CA LYS A 94 -4.53 -0.51 11.41
C LYS A 94 -3.43 0.21 10.65
N LEU A 95 -3.40 0.00 9.34
CA LEU A 95 -2.39 0.60 8.49
C LEU A 95 -2.78 2.00 8.03
N GLY A 96 -4.05 2.34 8.14
CA GLY A 96 -4.56 3.64 7.73
C GLY A 96 -6.01 3.81 8.10
N LYS A 97 -6.55 4.98 7.79
CA LYS A 97 -7.94 5.30 8.09
C LYS A 97 -8.58 6.04 6.94
N PRO A 98 -9.89 5.88 6.75
CA PRO A 98 -10.58 6.57 5.66
C PRO A 98 -10.65 8.07 5.91
N LYS A 99 -10.58 8.83 4.82
CA LYS A 99 -10.71 10.28 4.86
C LYS A 99 -12.10 10.74 4.44
N HIS A 100 -13.02 9.79 4.21
CA HIS A 100 -14.41 10.08 3.83
C HIS A 100 -14.51 10.89 2.55
N ARG A 101 -13.64 10.58 1.60
CA ARG A 101 -13.60 11.22 0.30
C ARG A 101 -13.30 10.15 -0.74
N HIS A 102 -13.90 10.29 -1.92
CA HIS A 102 -13.72 9.34 -3.02
C HIS A 102 -13.38 10.07 -4.29
N HIS A 103 -12.63 9.42 -5.15
CA HIS A 103 -12.42 9.87 -6.52
C HIS A 103 -13.26 8.99 -7.43
N ILE A 104 -14.14 9.61 -8.21
CA ILE A 104 -15.02 8.88 -9.13
C ILE A 104 -14.33 8.82 -10.49
N SER A 105 -14.19 7.63 -11.03
CA SER A 105 -13.64 7.43 -12.37
C SER A 105 -14.47 6.36 -13.05
N GLY A 106 -15.22 6.75 -14.07
CA GLY A 106 -16.16 5.85 -14.74
C GLY A 106 -17.22 5.38 -13.75
N PHE A 107 -17.34 4.08 -13.59
CA PHE A 107 -18.29 3.49 -12.64
C PHE A 107 -17.66 3.15 -11.30
N CYS A 108 -16.40 3.52 -11.11
CA CYS A 108 -15.68 3.18 -9.89
C CYS A 108 -15.53 4.39 -8.98
N ALA A 109 -15.65 4.16 -7.67
CA ALA A 109 -15.39 5.17 -6.67
C ALA A 109 -14.26 4.66 -5.79
N TYR A 110 -13.13 5.38 -5.79
CA TYR A 110 -11.93 4.95 -5.07
C TYR A 110 -11.82 5.74 -3.76
N PRO A 111 -11.81 5.07 -2.61
CA PRO A 111 -11.77 5.79 -1.33
C PRO A 111 -10.38 6.30 -1.02
N LEU A 112 -10.33 7.51 -0.45
CA LEU A 112 -9.08 8.11 -0.02
C LEU A 112 -8.76 7.65 1.40
N TYR A 113 -7.54 7.19 1.61
CA TYR A 113 -7.06 6.76 2.92
C TYR A 113 -5.82 7.53 3.32
N GLU A 114 -5.71 7.76 4.62
CA GLU A 114 -4.49 8.31 5.21
C GLU A 114 -3.77 7.17 5.91
N PHE A 115 -2.51 6.94 5.52
CA PHE A 115 -1.75 5.80 6.01
C PHE A 115 -0.86 6.19 7.19
N ASP A 116 -0.74 5.27 8.13
CA ASP A 116 0.21 5.38 9.23
C ASP A 116 1.53 4.83 8.70
N LEU A 117 2.34 5.70 8.07
CA LEU A 117 3.55 5.24 7.41
C LEU A 117 4.56 4.59 8.36
N PRO A 118 4.79 5.12 9.56
CA PRO A 118 5.68 4.41 10.48
C PRO A 118 5.21 2.98 10.76
N ARG A 119 3.92 2.79 10.92
CA ARG A 119 3.40 1.44 11.13
C ARG A 119 3.54 0.59 9.89
N CYS A 120 3.25 1.16 8.73
CA CYS A 120 3.41 0.42 7.47
C CYS A 120 4.84 -0.06 7.29
N LEU A 121 5.81 0.72 7.72
CA LEU A 121 7.21 0.36 7.59
C LEU A 121 7.63 -0.80 8.49
N GLU A 122 6.83 -1.10 9.52
CA GLU A 122 7.09 -2.32 10.31
C GLU A 122 6.84 -3.58 9.49
N TYR A 123 6.02 -3.46 8.44
CA TYR A 123 5.63 -4.59 7.61
C TYR A 123 6.10 -4.45 6.18
N GLY A 124 6.99 -3.52 5.91
CA GLY A 124 7.39 -3.25 4.55
C GLY A 124 8.71 -2.54 4.42
N VAL A 125 9.03 -2.19 3.19
CA VAL A 125 10.26 -1.48 2.88
C VAL A 125 9.94 -0.29 1.98
N LEU A 126 10.81 0.71 2.04
CA LEU A 126 10.77 1.82 1.10
C LEU A 126 11.53 1.44 -0.15
N ALA A 127 10.97 1.78 -1.30
CA ALA A 127 11.62 1.54 -2.58
C ALA A 127 11.79 2.86 -3.31
N GLU A 128 12.80 2.93 -4.16
CA GLU A 128 13.04 4.12 -4.96
C GLU A 128 11.88 4.30 -5.94
N PRO A 129 11.45 5.54 -6.19
CA PRO A 129 10.44 5.79 -7.21
C PRO A 129 11.00 5.47 -8.57
N LYS A 130 10.15 5.03 -9.44
CA LYS A 130 10.56 4.68 -10.80
C LYS A 130 10.61 5.87 -11.70
#